data_8b4f34193d4e3fa358eb1cbe0eec3007
#
_entry.id   8b4f34193d4e3fa358eb1cbe0eec3007
#
_cell.length_a   1.000
_cell.length_b   1.000
_cell.length_c   1.000
_cell.angle_alpha   90.00
_cell.angle_beta   90.00
_cell.angle_gamma   90.00
#
_symmetry.space_group_name_H-M   'P 1'
#
loop_
_entity.id
_entity.type
_entity.pdbx_description
1 polymer ?
#
loop_
_entity_poly.entity_id
_entity_poly.type
_entity_poly.pdbx_seq_one_letter_code
_entity_poly.pdbx_strand_id
1 'polypeptide(L)'
;MPIVRRPGGLPDKRKEWNNTMSHRVFTSESVTEGHPDKVCDQISDAVLDDILASDPTAHVACETFTTTGMIVVMGEITTSHYTDIPAIARRTVQRIGYTDPAYGFDYRSCAVMTAIDEQSPDIAMGVNQSFEVQQGGDSDPLDLVGAGDQGMMFGYACDETAELMPAPISMAHRLSRRLAQARKSGELTWLRPDGKSQVTVEYDAEGRVLRCPAIVVSTQHDPDIALKDLREAVMETIIKPIIPAQYIDKDTKIYVNPTGRFVVGGPVGDTGLTGRKIIVDTYGGSASHGGGCFSGKDPTKVDRSAAYMARYAAKNLVAAGLARKCQIELAYAIGVAHPVSVLVDTYGTGRLPDERLAEIINRHFDLRPAAIIRDLDLRRPIYEQTAAYGHFGRTDVDLPWEKTDRAELLKQYL
;
A
#
# COMPACT_ATOMS: atom_id res chain seq x y z
N MET A 1 -20.45 59.54 45.05
CA MET A 1 -19.73 58.77 44.08
C MET A 1 -20.67 57.67 43.56
N PRO A 2 -21.09 57.65 42.28
CA PRO A 2 -21.99 56.63 41.74
C PRO A 2 -21.23 55.36 41.39
N ILE A 3 -21.81 54.22 41.76
CA ILE A 3 -21.33 52.89 41.45
C ILE A 3 -21.55 52.59 39.95
N VAL A 4 -20.45 52.42 39.21
CA VAL A 4 -20.48 52.01 37.81
C VAL A 4 -20.76 50.50 37.73
N ARG A 5 -21.92 50.12 37.19
CA ARG A 5 -22.26 48.74 36.81
C ARG A 5 -21.40 48.34 35.61
N ARG A 6 -20.67 47.24 35.71
CA ARG A 6 -19.99 46.59 34.57
C ARG A 6 -21.02 45.96 33.64
N PRO A 7 -20.88 46.08 32.32
CA PRO A 7 -21.77 45.47 31.36
C PRO A 7 -21.55 43.94 31.28
N GLY A 8 -22.64 43.25 30.94
CA GLY A 8 -22.82 41.81 30.93
C GLY A 8 -21.69 41.02 30.29
N GLY A 9 -21.45 39.86 30.89
CA GLY A 9 -20.51 38.88 30.37
C GLY A 9 -20.86 38.38 28.96
N LEU A 10 -19.84 38.22 28.13
CA LEU A 10 -19.95 37.61 26.83
C LEU A 10 -20.56 36.23 26.97
N PRO A 11 -21.45 35.82 26.04
CA PRO A 11 -22.03 34.48 26.06
C PRO A 11 -20.92 33.44 26.02
N ASP A 12 -21.02 32.44 26.90
CA ASP A 12 -20.07 31.33 26.98
C ASP A 12 -20.16 30.47 25.73
N LYS A 13 -19.35 30.78 24.74
CA LYS A 13 -19.25 30.02 23.49
C LYS A 13 -18.85 28.54 23.67
N ARG A 14 -18.45 28.12 24.88
CA ARG A 14 -18.11 26.69 25.16
C ARG A 14 -19.33 25.80 25.22
N LYS A 15 -20.55 26.33 25.45
CA LYS A 15 -21.79 25.54 25.48
C LYS A 15 -22.36 25.21 24.09
N GLU A 16 -21.99 25.96 23.06
CA GLU A 16 -22.46 25.69 21.70
C GLU A 16 -21.65 24.58 20.98
N TRP A 17 -20.45 24.25 21.47
CA TRP A 17 -19.60 23.19 20.88
C TRP A 17 -20.01 21.76 21.28
N ASN A 18 -20.86 21.58 22.27
CA ASN A 18 -21.22 20.26 22.80
C ASN A 18 -22.45 19.62 22.16
N ASN A 19 -23.02 20.17 21.08
CA ASN A 19 -24.23 19.62 20.47
C ASN A 19 -24.17 19.51 18.93
N THR A 20 -23.00 19.66 18.31
CA THR A 20 -22.76 19.20 16.94
C THR A 20 -22.21 17.77 17.03
N MET A 21 -22.94 16.76 16.53
CA MET A 21 -22.38 15.45 16.27
C MET A 21 -21.03 15.69 15.54
N SER A 22 -19.92 15.31 16.15
CA SER A 22 -18.59 15.53 15.57
C SER A 22 -18.44 14.55 14.40
N HIS A 23 -18.82 14.98 13.22
CA HIS A 23 -18.57 14.25 12.00
C HIS A 23 -17.05 14.24 11.76
N ARG A 24 -16.45 13.06 11.74
CA ARG A 24 -15.05 12.88 11.40
C ARG A 24 -14.92 12.77 9.90
N VAL A 25 -13.99 13.52 9.31
CA VAL A 25 -13.62 13.35 7.90
C VAL A 25 -12.22 12.77 7.80
N PHE A 26 -12.00 11.89 6.80
CA PHE A 26 -10.71 11.32 6.52
C PHE A 26 -10.50 11.19 5.01
N THR A 27 -9.26 11.41 4.57
CA THR A 27 -8.91 11.43 3.14
C THR A 27 -7.78 10.47 2.86
N SER A 28 -7.92 9.70 1.78
CA SER A 28 -6.83 8.89 1.22
C SER A 28 -6.67 9.17 -0.26
N GLU A 29 -5.46 8.96 -0.77
CA GLU A 29 -5.14 9.08 -2.19
C GLU A 29 -4.62 7.77 -2.77
N SER A 30 -4.71 7.64 -4.07
CA SER A 30 -4.08 6.57 -4.85
C SER A 30 -3.59 7.12 -6.18
N VAL A 31 -2.74 6.36 -6.85
CA VAL A 31 -2.18 6.71 -8.15
C VAL A 31 -2.31 5.56 -9.13
N THR A 32 -2.26 5.88 -10.43
CA THR A 32 -2.28 4.85 -11.49
C THR A 32 -0.93 4.14 -11.60
N GLU A 33 -0.91 3.03 -12.32
CA GLU A 33 0.30 2.28 -12.66
C GLU A 33 1.34 3.11 -13.45
N GLY A 34 0.90 4.18 -14.12
CA GLY A 34 1.76 5.09 -14.88
C GLY A 34 2.35 6.24 -14.08
N HIS A 35 2.02 6.39 -12.80
CA HIS A 35 2.69 7.36 -11.93
C HIS A 35 4.19 7.01 -11.82
N PRO A 36 5.12 7.99 -11.89
CA PRO A 36 6.56 7.70 -11.91
C PRO A 36 7.06 6.78 -10.80
N ASP A 37 6.64 7.01 -9.56
CA ASP A 37 7.03 6.13 -8.43
C ASP A 37 6.48 4.71 -8.65
N LYS A 38 5.26 4.56 -9.17
CA LYS A 38 4.67 3.24 -9.44
C LYS A 38 5.26 2.54 -10.66
N VAL A 39 5.77 3.28 -11.62
CA VAL A 39 6.61 2.70 -12.69
C VAL A 39 7.86 2.06 -12.08
N CYS A 40 8.51 2.73 -11.14
CA CYS A 40 9.69 2.21 -10.44
C CYS A 40 9.37 0.97 -9.61
N ASP A 41 8.30 1.01 -8.80
CA ASP A 41 7.86 -0.13 -7.99
C ASP A 41 7.58 -1.36 -8.85
N GLN A 42 6.90 -1.19 -9.98
CA GLN A 42 6.58 -2.29 -10.90
C GLN A 42 7.84 -2.86 -11.57
N ILE A 43 8.84 -2.04 -11.93
CA ILE A 43 10.10 -2.52 -12.48
C ILE A 43 10.86 -3.32 -11.42
N SER A 44 10.98 -2.80 -10.21
CA SER A 44 11.69 -3.46 -9.11
C SER A 44 11.06 -4.81 -8.74
N ASP A 45 9.73 -4.89 -8.68
CA ASP A 45 9.03 -6.15 -8.41
C ASP A 45 9.03 -7.11 -9.62
N ALA A 46 9.06 -6.61 -10.86
CA ALA A 46 9.22 -7.45 -12.04
C ALA A 46 10.61 -8.11 -12.11
N VAL A 47 11.65 -7.41 -11.67
CA VAL A 47 13.00 -7.98 -11.52
C VAL A 47 13.02 -9.04 -10.43
N LEU A 48 12.38 -8.76 -9.29
CA LEU A 48 12.24 -9.74 -8.20
C LEU A 48 11.53 -11.00 -8.65
N ASP A 49 10.39 -10.88 -9.34
CA ASP A 49 9.60 -12.03 -9.80
C ASP A 49 10.35 -12.87 -10.83
N ASP A 50 11.09 -12.26 -11.77
CA ASP A 50 11.94 -12.96 -12.72
C ASP A 50 13.01 -13.82 -12.01
N ILE A 51 13.63 -13.27 -10.98
CA ILE A 51 14.64 -13.97 -10.19
C ILE A 51 14.01 -15.12 -9.39
N LEU A 52 12.94 -14.85 -8.64
CA LEU A 52 12.30 -15.85 -7.79
C LEU A 52 11.69 -17.01 -8.58
N ALA A 53 11.27 -16.79 -9.82
CA ALA A 53 10.78 -17.84 -10.70
C ALA A 53 11.85 -18.92 -10.99
N SER A 54 13.13 -18.57 -10.94
CA SER A 54 14.25 -19.45 -11.26
C SER A 54 15.13 -19.77 -10.03
N ASP A 55 15.23 -18.85 -9.08
CA ASP A 55 15.99 -18.97 -7.85
C ASP A 55 15.16 -18.50 -6.64
N PRO A 56 14.31 -19.38 -6.07
CA PRO A 56 13.45 -19.02 -4.93
C PRO A 56 14.21 -18.64 -3.65
N THR A 57 15.52 -18.88 -3.62
CA THR A 57 16.39 -18.61 -2.45
C THR A 57 17.23 -17.35 -2.62
N ALA A 58 17.09 -16.65 -3.75
CA ALA A 58 17.82 -15.42 -4.03
C ALA A 58 17.60 -14.34 -2.97
N HIS A 59 18.63 -13.53 -2.76
CA HIS A 59 18.53 -12.29 -1.98
C HIS A 59 18.47 -11.11 -2.92
N VAL A 60 17.42 -10.32 -2.80
CA VAL A 60 17.12 -9.20 -3.72
C VAL A 60 16.73 -7.97 -2.92
N ALA A 61 17.46 -6.89 -3.16
CA ALA A 61 17.11 -5.53 -2.81
C ALA A 61 17.28 -4.70 -4.07
N CYS A 62 16.20 -4.53 -4.84
CA CYS A 62 16.21 -3.89 -6.16
C CYS A 62 15.45 -2.58 -6.10
N GLU A 63 16.13 -1.50 -6.38
CA GLU A 63 15.57 -0.16 -6.42
C GLU A 63 15.64 0.41 -7.83
N THR A 64 14.63 1.17 -8.20
CA THR A 64 14.53 1.80 -9.52
C THR A 64 14.32 3.30 -9.36
N PHE A 65 14.98 4.05 -10.19
CA PHE A 65 14.80 5.49 -10.38
C PHE A 65 14.39 5.75 -11.83
N THR A 66 13.47 6.68 -12.05
CA THR A 66 13.10 7.13 -13.39
C THR A 66 12.92 8.64 -13.47
N THR A 67 13.30 9.21 -14.59
CA THR A 67 13.08 10.62 -14.94
C THR A 67 12.95 10.75 -16.46
N THR A 68 12.98 11.97 -17.02
CA THR A 68 12.87 12.21 -18.46
C THR A 68 13.86 11.33 -19.24
N GLY A 69 13.34 10.40 -20.03
CA GLY A 69 14.13 9.58 -20.96
C GLY A 69 15.06 8.55 -20.32
N MET A 70 15.03 8.32 -18.99
CA MET A 70 15.98 7.46 -18.31
C MET A 70 15.34 6.60 -17.20
N ILE A 71 15.82 5.38 -17.10
CA ILE A 71 15.57 4.43 -16.00
C ILE A 71 16.96 3.98 -15.49
N VAL A 72 17.12 3.97 -14.18
CA VAL A 72 18.28 3.37 -13.49
C VAL A 72 17.75 2.32 -12.53
N VAL A 73 18.24 1.09 -12.68
CA VAL A 73 17.95 -0.02 -11.76
C VAL A 73 19.22 -0.33 -10.98
N MET A 74 19.14 -0.27 -9.66
CA MET A 74 20.27 -0.41 -8.77
C MET A 74 19.92 -1.26 -7.55
N GLY A 75 20.93 -1.68 -6.81
CA GLY A 75 20.75 -2.42 -5.56
C GLY A 75 21.67 -3.61 -5.43
N GLU A 76 21.38 -4.45 -4.44
CA GLU A 76 22.16 -5.65 -4.11
C GLU A 76 21.35 -6.91 -4.43
N ILE A 77 21.90 -7.74 -5.34
CA ILE A 77 21.26 -8.97 -5.80
C ILE A 77 22.27 -10.13 -5.74
N THR A 78 21.95 -11.15 -4.97
CA THR A 78 22.68 -12.41 -4.95
C THR A 78 21.76 -13.52 -5.45
N THR A 79 22.06 -14.04 -6.64
CA THR A 79 21.27 -15.08 -7.29
C THR A 79 22.13 -15.93 -8.21
N SER A 80 21.69 -17.17 -8.46
CA SER A 80 22.27 -18.06 -9.47
C SER A 80 21.66 -17.85 -10.87
N HIS A 81 20.60 -17.02 -10.97
CA HIS A 81 19.87 -16.77 -12.22
C HIS A 81 20.39 -15.53 -12.93
N TYR A 82 20.57 -15.64 -14.27
CA TYR A 82 20.82 -14.46 -15.09
C TYR A 82 19.51 -13.72 -15.42
N THR A 83 19.42 -12.48 -15.01
CA THR A 83 18.26 -11.62 -15.23
C THR A 83 18.58 -10.51 -16.23
N ASP A 84 17.82 -10.45 -17.34
CA ASP A 84 17.92 -9.34 -18.31
C ASP A 84 17.10 -8.12 -17.81
N ILE A 85 17.69 -7.40 -16.86
CA ILE A 85 17.06 -6.22 -16.24
C ILE A 85 16.61 -5.16 -17.26
N PRO A 86 17.42 -4.78 -18.27
CA PRO A 86 16.96 -3.86 -19.30
C PRO A 86 15.74 -4.33 -20.08
N ALA A 87 15.65 -5.61 -20.42
CA ALA A 87 14.48 -6.16 -21.11
C ALA A 87 13.25 -6.14 -20.22
N ILE A 88 13.39 -6.46 -18.93
CA ILE A 88 12.30 -6.41 -17.93
C ILE A 88 11.77 -4.99 -17.79
N ALA A 89 12.65 -4.00 -17.57
CA ALA A 89 12.27 -2.60 -17.43
C ALA A 89 11.47 -2.12 -18.66
N ARG A 90 11.93 -2.45 -19.88
CA ARG A 90 11.23 -2.08 -21.12
C ARG A 90 9.87 -2.75 -21.24
N ARG A 91 9.75 -4.06 -20.94
CA ARG A 91 8.46 -4.77 -20.97
C ARG A 91 7.47 -4.17 -19.97
N THR A 92 7.92 -3.82 -18.78
CA THR A 92 7.10 -3.18 -17.75
C THR A 92 6.59 -1.82 -18.20
N VAL A 93 7.46 -0.97 -18.73
CA VAL A 93 7.10 0.36 -19.28
C VAL A 93 6.12 0.23 -20.46
N GLN A 94 6.32 -0.77 -21.35
CA GLN A 94 5.42 -1.06 -22.47
C GLN A 94 4.04 -1.50 -21.97
N ARG A 95 3.98 -2.41 -21.01
CA ARG A 95 2.74 -2.92 -20.40
C ARG A 95 1.95 -1.82 -19.70
N ILE A 96 2.63 -0.90 -19.03
CA ILE A 96 2.03 0.29 -18.41
C ILE A 96 1.37 1.18 -19.48
N GLY A 97 1.95 1.26 -20.68
CA GLY A 97 1.38 1.99 -21.80
C GLY A 97 2.18 3.23 -22.21
N TYR A 98 3.44 3.36 -21.80
CA TYR A 98 4.36 4.34 -22.36
C TYR A 98 4.94 3.79 -23.67
N THR A 99 4.14 3.89 -24.74
CA THR A 99 4.41 3.27 -26.05
C THR A 99 4.58 4.28 -27.17
N ASP A 100 4.32 5.58 -26.91
CA ASP A 100 4.41 6.65 -27.88
C ASP A 100 5.51 7.65 -27.48
N PRO A 101 6.52 7.87 -28.38
CA PRO A 101 7.55 8.88 -28.14
C PRO A 101 7.01 10.30 -27.90
N ALA A 102 5.80 10.61 -28.40
CA ALA A 102 5.14 11.90 -28.15
C ALA A 102 4.82 12.15 -26.66
N TYR A 103 4.84 11.10 -25.82
CA TYR A 103 4.73 11.26 -24.36
C TYR A 103 6.03 11.77 -23.72
N GLY A 104 7.14 11.83 -24.47
CA GLY A 104 8.47 12.22 -24.00
C GLY A 104 9.18 11.15 -23.17
N PHE A 105 8.51 10.00 -22.96
CA PHE A 105 9.04 8.80 -22.32
C PHE A 105 8.35 7.58 -22.94
N ASP A 106 9.14 6.67 -23.51
CA ASP A 106 8.62 5.43 -24.09
C ASP A 106 9.63 4.28 -23.94
N TYR A 107 9.10 3.05 -23.98
CA TYR A 107 9.87 1.83 -23.71
C TYR A 107 11.00 1.54 -24.70
N ARG A 108 10.97 2.12 -25.90
CA ARG A 108 11.99 1.87 -26.95
C ARG A 108 13.15 2.83 -26.81
N SER A 109 12.86 4.11 -26.57
CA SER A 109 13.86 5.19 -26.64
C SER A 109 14.45 5.56 -25.28
N CYS A 110 13.82 5.21 -24.15
CA CYS A 110 14.39 5.51 -22.85
C CYS A 110 15.72 4.78 -22.63
N ALA A 111 16.69 5.46 -22.02
CA ALA A 111 17.91 4.83 -21.55
C ALA A 111 17.59 3.92 -20.35
N VAL A 112 18.19 2.72 -20.31
CA VAL A 112 18.13 1.84 -19.15
C VAL A 112 19.56 1.56 -18.70
N MET A 113 19.86 1.96 -17.47
CA MET A 113 21.17 1.75 -16.82
C MET A 113 21.00 0.81 -15.64
N THR A 114 22.03 0.02 -15.35
CA THR A 114 22.06 -0.89 -14.20
C THR A 114 23.31 -0.63 -13.36
N ALA A 115 23.14 -0.67 -12.04
CA ALA A 115 24.22 -0.60 -11.04
C ALA A 115 23.87 -1.62 -9.94
N ILE A 116 24.24 -2.89 -10.16
CA ILE A 116 23.89 -4.00 -9.29
C ILE A 116 25.20 -4.56 -8.70
N ASP A 117 25.21 -4.68 -7.38
CA ASP A 117 26.27 -5.32 -6.61
C ASP A 117 25.76 -6.62 -5.93
N GLU A 118 26.65 -7.44 -5.42
CA GLU A 118 26.30 -8.58 -4.56
C GLU A 118 26.00 -8.10 -3.15
N GLN A 119 25.15 -8.86 -2.42
CA GLN A 119 24.88 -8.59 -1.00
C GLN A 119 26.17 -8.59 -0.17
N SER A 120 26.30 -7.60 0.74
CA SER A 120 27.42 -7.53 1.67
C SER A 120 27.59 -8.83 2.48
N PRO A 121 28.81 -9.42 2.53
CA PRO A 121 29.08 -10.62 3.35
C PRO A 121 28.77 -10.41 4.83
N ASP A 122 28.94 -9.19 5.35
CA ASP A 122 28.68 -8.87 6.76
C ASP A 122 27.18 -8.94 7.09
N ILE A 123 26.32 -8.48 6.18
CA ILE A 123 24.86 -8.60 6.30
C ILE A 123 24.45 -10.08 6.19
N ALA A 124 25.01 -10.81 5.22
CA ALA A 124 24.69 -12.21 4.99
C ALA A 124 24.99 -13.10 6.22
N MET A 125 26.07 -12.82 6.96
CA MET A 125 26.40 -13.58 8.19
C MET A 125 25.32 -13.45 9.27
N GLY A 126 24.78 -12.26 9.49
CA GLY A 126 23.75 -12.01 10.51
C GLY A 126 22.36 -12.53 10.14
N VAL A 127 22.06 -12.63 8.84
CA VAL A 127 20.76 -13.08 8.34
C VAL A 127 20.69 -14.60 8.17
N ASN A 128 21.80 -15.23 7.71
CA ASN A 128 21.85 -16.67 7.42
C ASN A 128 21.99 -17.55 8.67
N GLN A 129 22.45 -16.98 9.78
CA GLN A 129 22.50 -17.63 11.09
C GLN A 129 21.99 -16.65 12.15
N SER A 130 20.78 -16.89 12.65
CA SER A 130 20.20 -16.05 13.68
C SER A 130 20.98 -16.01 14.98
N PHE A 131 20.74 -14.98 15.78
CA PHE A 131 21.33 -14.84 17.11
C PHE A 131 21.00 -16.03 18.00
N GLU A 132 19.80 -16.60 17.93
CA GLU A 132 19.33 -17.74 18.66
C GLU A 132 20.21 -18.98 18.38
N VAL A 133 20.52 -19.22 17.10
CA VAL A 133 21.39 -20.35 16.69
C VAL A 133 22.83 -20.14 17.13
N GLN A 134 23.34 -18.93 17.05
CA GLN A 134 24.72 -18.60 17.47
C GLN A 134 24.94 -18.78 18.99
N GLN A 135 23.89 -18.64 19.80
CA GLN A 135 23.94 -18.86 21.26
C GLN A 135 23.91 -20.35 21.67
N GLY A 136 23.78 -21.28 20.72
CA GLY A 136 23.94 -22.71 20.95
C GLY A 136 22.76 -23.40 21.63
N GLY A 137 21.55 -22.90 21.44
CA GLY A 137 20.28 -23.53 21.84
C GLY A 137 19.93 -24.73 20.95
N ASP A 138 19.03 -25.60 21.44
CA ASP A 138 18.36 -26.63 20.62
C ASP A 138 17.47 -25.87 19.61
N SER A 139 17.96 -25.70 18.39
CA SER A 139 17.37 -24.78 17.42
C SER A 139 16.26 -25.47 16.61
N ASP A 140 15.03 -24.95 16.73
CA ASP A 140 14.00 -25.18 15.74
C ASP A 140 14.56 -24.76 14.36
N PRO A 141 14.40 -25.55 13.28
CA PRO A 141 14.81 -25.15 11.93
C PRO A 141 14.27 -23.76 11.48
N LEU A 142 13.17 -23.31 12.07
CA LEU A 142 12.60 -21.98 11.79
C LEU A 142 13.33 -20.83 12.51
N ASP A 143 14.22 -21.13 13.45
CA ASP A 143 15.10 -20.15 14.10
C ASP A 143 16.39 -19.90 13.30
N LEU A 144 16.65 -20.66 12.23
CA LEU A 144 17.88 -20.53 11.45
C LEU A 144 18.04 -19.14 10.81
N VAL A 145 16.96 -18.55 10.35
CA VAL A 145 16.97 -17.26 9.62
C VAL A 145 16.54 -16.14 10.56
N GLY A 146 17.47 -15.22 10.81
CA GLY A 146 17.18 -13.97 11.52
C GLY A 146 16.49 -12.95 10.62
N ALA A 147 15.93 -11.91 11.23
CA ALA A 147 15.37 -10.80 10.48
C ALA A 147 16.43 -10.09 9.62
N GLY A 148 16.11 -9.81 8.37
CA GLY A 148 17.04 -9.19 7.42
C GLY A 148 17.42 -7.75 7.75
N ASP A 149 16.64 -7.10 8.62
CA ASP A 149 16.89 -5.75 9.14
C ASP A 149 16.17 -5.56 10.48
N GLN A 150 16.50 -4.50 11.19
CA GLN A 150 15.69 -3.97 12.27
C GLN A 150 14.51 -3.17 11.71
N GLY A 151 13.41 -3.06 12.45
CA GLY A 151 12.32 -2.20 12.04
C GLY A 151 11.00 -2.48 12.75
N MET A 152 10.01 -1.66 12.43
CA MET A 152 8.62 -1.80 12.87
C MET A 152 7.74 -1.99 11.63
N MET A 153 6.88 -3.00 11.65
CA MET A 153 5.96 -3.32 10.55
C MET A 153 4.54 -3.33 11.09
N PHE A 154 3.61 -2.84 10.27
CA PHE A 154 2.23 -2.67 10.67
C PHE A 154 1.28 -3.44 9.75
N GLY A 155 0.32 -4.13 10.36
CA GLY A 155 -0.85 -4.68 9.70
C GLY A 155 -2.11 -4.00 10.21
N TYR A 156 -3.12 -3.88 9.35
CA TYR A 156 -4.40 -3.28 9.71
C TYR A 156 -5.56 -3.97 9.00
N ALA A 157 -6.69 -4.02 9.67
CA ALA A 157 -7.98 -4.40 9.09
C ALA A 157 -9.11 -3.65 9.78
N CYS A 158 -10.20 -3.39 9.04
CA CYS A 158 -11.42 -2.80 9.58
C CYS A 158 -12.65 -3.29 8.81
N ASP A 159 -13.83 -3.18 9.42
CA ASP A 159 -15.11 -3.64 8.86
C ASP A 159 -15.79 -2.62 7.92
N GLU A 160 -15.04 -1.67 7.39
CA GLU A 160 -15.59 -0.59 6.54
C GLU A 160 -15.90 -1.05 5.10
N THR A 161 -15.22 -2.09 4.60
CA THR A 161 -15.42 -2.67 3.27
C THR A 161 -15.42 -4.20 3.33
N ALA A 162 -15.90 -4.85 2.28
CA ALA A 162 -15.94 -6.32 2.20
C ALA A 162 -14.55 -6.97 2.24
N GLU A 163 -13.54 -6.29 1.70
CA GLU A 163 -12.14 -6.69 1.73
C GLU A 163 -11.43 -6.39 3.05
N LEU A 164 -12.18 -5.82 4.03
CA LEU A 164 -11.68 -5.41 5.36
C LEU A 164 -10.57 -4.35 5.28
N MET A 165 -10.80 -3.35 4.43
CA MET A 165 -9.95 -2.17 4.22
C MET A 165 -10.67 -0.87 4.59
N PRO A 166 -9.92 0.20 4.91
CA PRO A 166 -10.51 1.52 5.05
C PRO A 166 -11.17 1.99 3.75
N ALA A 167 -12.38 2.52 3.86
CA ALA A 167 -13.19 2.92 2.71
C ALA A 167 -12.51 3.97 1.81
N PRO A 168 -11.84 5.03 2.33
CA PRO A 168 -11.27 6.05 1.45
C PRO A 168 -10.15 5.51 0.57
N ILE A 169 -9.23 4.69 1.08
CA ILE A 169 -8.15 4.11 0.26
C ILE A 169 -8.69 3.05 -0.72
N SER A 170 -9.63 2.22 -0.30
CA SER A 170 -10.28 1.24 -1.17
C SER A 170 -10.95 1.94 -2.37
N MET A 171 -11.74 2.99 -2.14
CA MET A 171 -12.35 3.75 -3.21
C MET A 171 -11.32 4.47 -4.09
N ALA A 172 -10.25 5.05 -3.51
CA ALA A 172 -9.20 5.70 -4.28
C ALA A 172 -8.47 4.70 -5.20
N HIS A 173 -8.10 3.52 -4.70
CA HIS A 173 -7.51 2.45 -5.53
C HIS A 173 -8.43 2.03 -6.68
N ARG A 174 -9.70 1.85 -6.42
CA ARG A 174 -10.69 1.47 -7.44
C ARG A 174 -10.83 2.54 -8.52
N LEU A 175 -10.81 3.84 -8.17
CA LEU A 175 -10.81 4.95 -9.13
C LEU A 175 -9.56 4.93 -10.01
N SER A 176 -8.37 4.83 -9.42
CA SER A 176 -7.09 4.79 -10.16
C SER A 176 -7.01 3.56 -11.07
N ARG A 177 -7.47 2.40 -10.60
CA ARG A 177 -7.54 1.19 -11.44
C ARG A 177 -8.53 1.35 -12.59
N ARG A 178 -9.68 1.95 -12.33
CA ARG A 178 -10.70 2.19 -13.37
C ARG A 178 -10.19 3.12 -14.49
N LEU A 179 -9.39 4.15 -14.14
CA LEU A 179 -8.70 4.98 -15.14
C LEU A 179 -7.81 4.14 -16.06
N ALA A 180 -6.97 3.27 -15.50
CA ALA A 180 -6.10 2.40 -16.27
C ALA A 180 -6.90 1.40 -17.13
N GLN A 181 -7.98 0.83 -16.60
CA GLN A 181 -8.87 -0.07 -17.35
C GLN A 181 -9.52 0.64 -18.54
N ALA A 182 -10.10 1.83 -18.34
CA ALA A 182 -10.73 2.62 -19.40
C ALA A 182 -9.75 3.00 -20.51
N ARG A 183 -8.49 3.29 -20.15
CA ARG A 183 -7.41 3.55 -21.09
C ARG A 183 -7.05 2.28 -21.88
N LYS A 184 -6.74 1.18 -21.18
CA LYS A 184 -6.28 -0.08 -21.79
C LYS A 184 -7.34 -0.76 -22.65
N SER A 185 -8.63 -0.63 -22.29
CA SER A 185 -9.73 -1.16 -23.09
C SER A 185 -10.07 -0.32 -24.32
N GLY A 186 -9.53 0.90 -24.44
CA GLY A 186 -9.88 1.84 -25.50
C GLY A 186 -11.23 2.53 -25.31
N GLU A 187 -11.85 2.42 -24.13
CA GLU A 187 -13.09 3.10 -23.78
C GLU A 187 -12.92 4.63 -23.75
N LEU A 188 -11.78 5.10 -23.24
CA LEU A 188 -11.36 6.50 -23.26
C LEU A 188 -9.96 6.60 -23.90
N THR A 189 -9.89 6.69 -25.21
CA THR A 189 -8.66 6.59 -26.01
C THR A 189 -7.67 7.74 -25.79
N TRP A 190 -8.14 8.87 -25.30
CA TRP A 190 -7.34 10.06 -24.99
C TRP A 190 -6.68 10.03 -23.61
N LEU A 191 -6.95 9.00 -22.79
CA LEU A 191 -6.26 8.83 -21.50
C LEU A 191 -4.81 8.40 -21.71
N ARG A 192 -3.91 9.03 -20.96
CA ARG A 192 -2.50 8.66 -20.84
C ARG A 192 -2.22 7.93 -19.53
N PRO A 193 -1.03 7.30 -19.35
CA PRO A 193 -0.81 6.38 -18.23
C PRO A 193 -0.85 7.00 -16.84
N ASP A 194 -0.41 8.26 -16.67
CA ASP A 194 -0.30 8.90 -15.35
C ASP A 194 -1.64 9.44 -14.86
N GLY A 195 -1.86 9.30 -13.57
CA GLY A 195 -3.06 9.82 -12.92
C GLY A 195 -3.07 9.58 -11.42
N LYS A 196 -3.93 10.36 -10.74
CA LYS A 196 -4.12 10.32 -9.29
C LYS A 196 -5.60 10.37 -8.95
N SER A 197 -5.98 9.76 -7.85
CA SER A 197 -7.30 9.88 -7.26
C SER A 197 -7.20 10.18 -5.76
N GLN A 198 -8.18 10.90 -5.22
CA GLN A 198 -8.29 11.17 -3.79
C GLN A 198 -9.75 11.11 -3.40
N VAL A 199 -10.05 10.46 -2.29
CA VAL A 199 -11.40 10.34 -1.76
C VAL A 199 -11.41 10.78 -0.30
N THR A 200 -12.28 11.75 0.01
CA THR A 200 -12.59 12.15 1.37
C THR A 200 -13.89 11.48 1.79
N VAL A 201 -13.89 10.85 2.96
CA VAL A 201 -15.04 10.16 3.55
C VAL A 201 -15.41 10.85 4.86
N GLU A 202 -16.70 11.03 5.07
CA GLU A 202 -17.29 11.52 6.31
C GLU A 202 -17.90 10.33 7.08
N TYR A 203 -17.63 10.27 8.38
CA TYR A 203 -18.05 9.20 9.27
C TYR A 203 -19.02 9.71 10.33
N ASP A 204 -19.95 8.86 10.76
CA ASP A 204 -20.78 9.10 11.94
C ASP A 204 -20.00 8.89 13.25
N ALA A 205 -20.69 9.08 14.37
CA ALA A 205 -20.11 8.91 15.71
C ALA A 205 -19.69 7.46 15.99
N GLU A 206 -20.32 6.48 15.33
CA GLU A 206 -20.04 5.06 15.43
C GLU A 206 -18.93 4.61 14.45
N GLY A 207 -18.40 5.52 13.63
CA GLY A 207 -17.35 5.27 12.66
C GLY A 207 -17.82 4.57 11.38
N ARG A 208 -19.10 4.69 11.03
CA ARG A 208 -19.67 4.18 9.76
C ARG A 208 -19.58 5.26 8.69
N VAL A 209 -19.35 4.85 7.46
CA VAL A 209 -19.29 5.74 6.29
C VAL A 209 -20.67 6.36 6.04
N LEU A 210 -20.74 7.70 6.02
CA LEU A 210 -21.94 8.47 5.72
C LEU A 210 -21.99 8.92 4.26
N ARG A 211 -20.93 9.62 3.80
CA ARG A 211 -20.86 10.22 2.47
C ARG A 211 -19.42 10.51 2.05
N CYS A 212 -19.25 10.90 0.80
CA CYS A 212 -17.99 11.40 0.26
C CYS A 212 -18.09 12.93 0.06
N PRO A 213 -17.60 13.76 0.98
CA PRO A 213 -17.63 15.22 0.83
C PRO A 213 -16.79 15.73 -0.34
N ALA A 214 -15.71 15.03 -0.70
CA ALA A 214 -14.86 15.43 -1.81
C ALA A 214 -14.27 14.21 -2.54
N ILE A 215 -14.23 14.31 -3.87
CA ILE A 215 -13.59 13.34 -4.77
C ILE A 215 -12.72 14.12 -5.75
N VAL A 216 -11.45 13.75 -5.88
CA VAL A 216 -10.51 14.36 -6.83
C VAL A 216 -10.00 13.27 -7.78
N VAL A 217 -10.03 13.54 -9.07
CA VAL A 217 -9.41 12.71 -10.11
C VAL A 217 -8.56 13.62 -11.00
N SER A 218 -7.27 13.34 -11.05
CA SER A 218 -6.34 13.99 -11.99
C SER A 218 -5.82 12.93 -12.95
N THR A 219 -5.98 13.14 -14.23
CA THR A 219 -5.55 12.19 -15.25
C THR A 219 -4.80 12.87 -16.38
N GLN A 220 -3.68 12.29 -16.76
CA GLN A 220 -2.94 12.68 -17.96
C GLN A 220 -3.77 12.35 -19.20
N HIS A 221 -3.76 13.24 -20.20
CA HIS A 221 -4.59 13.13 -21.38
C HIS A 221 -3.93 13.68 -22.63
N ASP A 222 -4.46 13.33 -23.80
CA ASP A 222 -4.06 13.89 -25.06
C ASP A 222 -4.40 15.39 -25.17
N PRO A 223 -3.60 16.18 -25.91
CA PRO A 223 -3.76 17.63 -25.97
C PRO A 223 -5.08 18.10 -26.61
N ASP A 224 -5.71 17.24 -27.43
CA ASP A 224 -6.84 17.62 -28.29
C ASP A 224 -8.20 17.45 -27.63
N ILE A 225 -8.30 16.80 -26.47
CA ILE A 225 -9.55 16.65 -25.73
C ILE A 225 -9.93 17.97 -25.04
N ALA A 226 -11.16 18.44 -25.27
CA ALA A 226 -11.67 19.59 -24.56
C ALA A 226 -11.90 19.26 -23.07
N LEU A 227 -11.51 20.18 -22.19
CA LEU A 227 -11.58 19.96 -20.73
C LEU A 227 -13.00 19.66 -20.23
N LYS A 228 -14.01 20.23 -20.88
CA LYS A 228 -15.43 19.96 -20.57
C LYS A 228 -15.77 18.48 -20.84
N ASP A 229 -15.41 17.99 -22.01
CA ASP A 229 -15.73 16.62 -22.44
C ASP A 229 -14.95 15.59 -21.60
N LEU A 230 -13.68 15.90 -21.28
CA LEU A 230 -12.87 15.12 -20.37
C LEU A 230 -13.56 14.99 -19.00
N ARG A 231 -14.03 16.11 -18.42
CA ARG A 231 -14.67 16.12 -17.11
C ARG A 231 -15.96 15.31 -17.08
N GLU A 232 -16.78 15.44 -18.12
CA GLU A 232 -18.02 14.69 -18.27
C GLU A 232 -17.74 13.19 -18.41
N ALA A 233 -16.80 12.81 -19.27
CA ALA A 233 -16.41 11.42 -19.48
C ALA A 233 -15.85 10.79 -18.20
N VAL A 234 -14.96 11.48 -17.48
CA VAL A 234 -14.43 10.97 -16.20
C VAL A 234 -15.53 10.81 -15.15
N MET A 235 -16.49 11.74 -15.10
CA MET A 235 -17.63 11.64 -14.20
C MET A 235 -18.44 10.37 -14.49
N GLU A 236 -18.84 10.16 -15.75
CA GLU A 236 -19.74 9.08 -16.14
C GLU A 236 -19.05 7.71 -16.16
N THR A 237 -17.81 7.66 -16.64
CA THR A 237 -17.11 6.40 -16.91
C THR A 237 -16.24 5.94 -15.72
N ILE A 238 -15.72 6.89 -14.93
CA ILE A 238 -14.77 6.56 -13.85
C ILE A 238 -15.41 6.71 -12.47
N ILE A 239 -16.00 7.88 -12.16
CA ILE A 239 -16.43 8.18 -10.79
C ILE A 239 -17.74 7.46 -10.45
N LYS A 240 -18.78 7.63 -11.24
CA LYS A 240 -20.12 7.05 -10.97
C LYS A 240 -20.11 5.50 -10.85
N PRO A 241 -19.37 4.74 -11.69
CA PRO A 241 -19.33 3.29 -11.55
C PRO A 241 -18.60 2.79 -10.29
N ILE A 242 -17.73 3.60 -9.71
CA ILE A 242 -16.86 3.19 -8.60
C ILE A 242 -17.37 3.67 -7.24
N ILE A 243 -17.82 4.92 -7.15
CA ILE A 243 -18.31 5.47 -5.88
C ILE A 243 -19.79 5.13 -5.76
N PRO A 244 -20.22 4.41 -4.71
CA PRO A 244 -21.63 4.10 -4.50
C PRO A 244 -22.50 5.37 -4.48
N ALA A 245 -23.61 5.36 -5.22
CA ALA A 245 -24.47 6.51 -5.37
C ALA A 245 -24.98 7.07 -4.04
N GLN A 246 -25.14 6.22 -3.03
CA GLN A 246 -25.54 6.59 -1.67
C GLN A 246 -24.53 7.50 -0.94
N TYR A 247 -23.26 7.52 -1.40
CA TYR A 247 -22.21 8.36 -0.81
C TYR A 247 -22.01 9.69 -1.54
N ILE A 248 -22.72 9.90 -2.67
CA ILE A 248 -22.68 11.15 -3.44
C ILE A 248 -23.98 11.89 -3.21
N ASP A 249 -23.89 13.14 -2.77
CA ASP A 249 -25.05 14.03 -2.60
C ASP A 249 -24.82 15.38 -3.31
N LYS A 250 -25.79 16.31 -3.15
CA LYS A 250 -25.74 17.65 -3.77
C LYS A 250 -24.57 18.52 -3.28
N ASP A 251 -24.02 18.21 -2.11
CA ASP A 251 -22.93 18.97 -1.48
C ASP A 251 -21.56 18.31 -1.72
N THR A 252 -21.52 17.14 -2.37
CA THR A 252 -20.28 16.46 -2.76
C THR A 252 -19.51 17.27 -3.79
N LYS A 253 -18.29 17.66 -3.46
CA LYS A 253 -17.39 18.39 -4.35
C LYS A 253 -16.58 17.41 -5.22
N ILE A 254 -16.74 17.49 -6.52
CA ILE A 254 -16.01 16.65 -7.47
C ILE A 254 -15.08 17.51 -8.30
N TYR A 255 -13.78 17.18 -8.23
CA TYR A 255 -12.72 17.89 -8.94
C TYR A 255 -12.07 16.95 -9.95
N VAL A 256 -12.25 17.26 -11.24
CA VAL A 256 -11.58 16.55 -12.34
C VAL A 256 -10.62 17.50 -13.02
N ASN A 257 -9.33 17.18 -13.01
CA ASN A 257 -8.26 18.04 -13.50
C ASN A 257 -8.47 19.51 -13.07
N PRO A 258 -8.45 19.82 -11.76
CA PRO A 258 -8.79 21.14 -11.25
C PRO A 258 -7.82 22.23 -11.73
N THR A 259 -6.57 21.87 -12.01
CA THR A 259 -5.56 22.77 -12.58
C THR A 259 -5.71 22.99 -14.08
N GLY A 260 -6.65 22.27 -14.74
CA GLY A 260 -6.90 22.33 -16.17
C GLY A 260 -6.11 21.28 -16.94
N ARG A 261 -5.18 21.70 -17.80
CA ARG A 261 -4.43 20.81 -18.70
C ARG A 261 -3.41 19.93 -17.96
N PHE A 262 -3.45 18.61 -18.22
CA PHE A 262 -2.47 17.65 -17.73
C PHE A 262 -1.98 16.74 -18.88
N VAL A 263 -1.22 17.30 -19.79
CA VAL A 263 -0.66 16.60 -20.97
C VAL A 263 0.76 16.10 -20.69
N VAL A 264 1.59 16.91 -20.03
CA VAL A 264 2.91 16.51 -19.55
C VAL A 264 2.74 15.81 -18.20
N GLY A 265 3.16 14.57 -18.13
CA GLY A 265 3.05 13.71 -16.92
C GLY A 265 3.98 12.51 -17.04
N GLY A 266 3.83 11.56 -16.12
CA GLY A 266 4.74 10.44 -16.01
C GLY A 266 6.18 10.87 -15.73
N PRO A 267 7.19 10.06 -16.07
CA PRO A 267 8.60 10.37 -15.81
C PRO A 267 9.14 11.67 -16.41
N VAL A 268 8.41 12.26 -17.37
CA VAL A 268 8.73 13.58 -17.94
C VAL A 268 8.26 14.72 -17.03
N GLY A 269 7.15 14.52 -16.35
CA GLY A 269 6.55 15.53 -15.48
C GLY A 269 7.15 15.54 -14.07
N ASP A 270 7.53 14.37 -13.58
CA ASP A 270 8.07 14.18 -12.22
C ASP A 270 8.97 12.96 -12.16
N THR A 271 9.95 13.00 -11.28
CA THR A 271 10.89 11.90 -11.02
C THR A 271 10.22 10.82 -10.17
N GLY A 272 10.47 9.55 -10.50
CA GLY A 272 10.03 8.40 -9.71
C GLY A 272 11.16 7.66 -9.03
N LEU A 273 10.86 7.09 -7.86
CA LEU A 273 11.72 6.14 -7.14
C LEU A 273 10.87 5.03 -6.53
N THR A 274 11.47 3.82 -6.43
CA THR A 274 10.91 2.72 -5.67
C THR A 274 10.68 3.12 -4.21
N GLY A 275 9.52 2.74 -3.66
CA GLY A 275 9.24 2.94 -2.24
C GLY A 275 8.84 4.35 -1.83
N ARG A 276 8.41 5.22 -2.76
CA ARG A 276 7.92 6.59 -2.45
C ARG A 276 6.41 6.71 -2.34
N LYS A 277 5.67 5.61 -2.45
CA LYS A 277 4.20 5.58 -2.32
C LYS A 277 3.73 4.60 -1.23
N ILE A 278 4.51 4.50 -0.15
CA ILE A 278 4.31 3.53 0.93
C ILE A 278 2.94 3.63 1.61
N ILE A 279 2.37 4.82 1.70
CA ILE A 279 1.04 5.04 2.30
C ILE A 279 -0.07 4.61 1.31
N VAL A 280 0.12 4.83 0.01
CA VAL A 280 -0.74 4.30 -1.06
C VAL A 280 -0.66 2.77 -1.10
N ASP A 281 0.52 2.20 -0.90
CA ASP A 281 0.75 0.75 -0.90
C ASP A 281 0.07 0.04 0.27
N THR A 282 -0.23 0.74 1.34
CA THR A 282 -0.76 0.18 2.59
C THR A 282 -2.20 0.62 2.85
N TYR A 283 -2.43 1.49 3.82
CA TYR A 283 -3.78 1.75 4.35
C TYR A 283 -4.25 3.20 4.14
N GLY A 284 -3.58 3.98 3.27
CA GLY A 284 -3.97 5.35 2.94
C GLY A 284 -3.94 6.32 4.12
N GLY A 285 -3.12 6.04 5.14
CA GLY A 285 -2.98 6.85 6.36
C GLY A 285 -3.93 6.46 7.50
N SER A 286 -4.77 5.41 7.31
CA SER A 286 -5.68 4.93 8.37
C SER A 286 -4.99 4.13 9.47
N ALA A 287 -3.78 3.66 9.22
CA ALA A 287 -2.93 2.94 10.17
C ALA A 287 -1.53 3.56 10.20
N SER A 288 -0.76 3.23 11.23
CA SER A 288 0.66 3.54 11.33
C SER A 288 1.47 2.88 10.21
N HIS A 289 2.67 3.39 9.95
CA HIS A 289 3.62 2.83 9.00
C HIS A 289 5.04 2.90 9.56
N GLY A 290 5.80 1.81 9.42
CA GLY A 290 7.18 1.74 9.94
C GLY A 290 8.23 2.43 9.06
N GLY A 291 7.87 2.86 7.85
CA GLY A 291 8.75 3.57 6.92
C GLY A 291 9.38 2.67 5.84
N GLY A 292 9.42 1.33 6.02
CA GLY A 292 9.97 0.40 5.05
C GLY A 292 9.10 0.24 3.80
N CYS A 293 9.70 0.28 2.63
CA CYS A 293 9.01 -0.03 1.37
C CYS A 293 8.96 -1.53 1.11
N PHE A 294 8.05 -1.95 0.23
CA PHE A 294 7.86 -3.36 -0.14
C PHE A 294 8.53 -3.73 -1.45
N SER A 295 8.25 -2.98 -2.51
CA SER A 295 8.69 -3.31 -3.88
C SER A 295 10.20 -3.46 -3.98
N GLY A 296 10.64 -4.47 -4.75
CA GLY A 296 12.05 -4.79 -4.97
C GLY A 296 12.71 -5.61 -3.87
N LYS A 297 12.03 -5.91 -2.76
CA LYS A 297 12.56 -6.68 -1.63
C LYS A 297 12.07 -8.12 -1.68
N ASP A 298 12.99 -9.10 -1.59
CA ASP A 298 12.65 -10.50 -1.40
C ASP A 298 12.07 -10.75 0.02
N PRO A 299 11.40 -11.89 0.27
CA PRO A 299 10.67 -12.11 1.51
C PRO A 299 11.54 -12.30 2.76
N THR A 300 12.86 -12.36 2.67
CA THR A 300 13.74 -12.33 3.86
C THR A 300 13.77 -10.94 4.52
N LYS A 301 13.40 -9.89 3.79
CA LYS A 301 13.27 -8.53 4.31
C LYS A 301 11.93 -8.41 5.04
N VAL A 302 12.02 -8.27 6.37
CA VAL A 302 10.84 -8.19 7.26
C VAL A 302 9.95 -6.98 6.99
N ASP A 303 10.49 -5.90 6.43
CA ASP A 303 9.71 -4.75 5.95
C ASP A 303 8.52 -5.22 5.10
N ARG A 304 8.73 -6.19 4.24
CA ARG A 304 7.70 -6.76 3.37
C ARG A 304 6.99 -7.94 4.03
N SER A 305 7.71 -8.99 4.39
CA SER A 305 7.12 -10.24 4.86
C SER A 305 6.35 -10.09 6.17
N ALA A 306 6.89 -9.36 7.14
CA ALA A 306 6.23 -9.15 8.42
C ALA A 306 5.03 -8.18 8.30
N ALA A 307 5.08 -7.19 7.41
CA ALA A 307 3.91 -6.35 7.11
C ALA A 307 2.76 -7.19 6.50
N TYR A 308 3.07 -8.14 5.64
CA TYR A 308 2.09 -9.07 5.07
C TYR A 308 1.51 -10.01 6.13
N MET A 309 2.35 -10.56 7.02
CA MET A 309 1.87 -11.39 8.14
C MET A 309 1.03 -10.58 9.12
N ALA A 310 1.43 -9.35 9.45
CA ALA A 310 0.65 -8.46 10.32
C ALA A 310 -0.73 -8.14 9.69
N ARG A 311 -0.80 -7.91 8.36
CA ARG A 311 -2.08 -7.79 7.63
C ARG A 311 -2.91 -9.05 7.73
N TYR A 312 -2.31 -10.22 7.49
CA TYR A 312 -3.00 -11.51 7.55
C TYR A 312 -3.60 -11.75 8.93
N ALA A 313 -2.83 -11.51 10.00
CA ALA A 313 -3.29 -11.68 11.37
C ALA A 313 -4.40 -10.69 11.73
N ALA A 314 -4.24 -9.39 11.42
CA ALA A 314 -5.26 -8.37 11.67
C ALA A 314 -6.57 -8.67 10.92
N LYS A 315 -6.45 -9.10 9.65
CA LYS A 315 -7.61 -9.44 8.81
C LYS A 315 -8.38 -10.63 9.38
N ASN A 316 -7.71 -11.68 9.82
CA ASN A 316 -8.33 -12.84 10.43
C ASN A 316 -9.00 -12.51 11.76
N LEU A 317 -8.42 -11.63 12.57
CA LEU A 317 -8.99 -11.20 13.84
C LEU A 317 -10.29 -10.41 13.63
N VAL A 318 -10.31 -9.49 12.66
CA VAL A 318 -11.53 -8.75 12.30
C VAL A 318 -12.56 -9.66 11.65
N ALA A 319 -12.16 -10.55 10.74
CA ALA A 319 -13.06 -11.53 10.11
C ALA A 319 -13.67 -12.51 11.11
N ALA A 320 -12.97 -12.85 12.18
CA ALA A 320 -13.51 -13.65 13.31
C ALA A 320 -14.54 -12.88 14.15
N GLY A 321 -14.63 -11.56 14.02
CA GLY A 321 -15.51 -10.70 14.81
C GLY A 321 -14.97 -10.36 16.20
N LEU A 322 -13.68 -10.57 16.44
CA LEU A 322 -13.02 -10.23 17.72
C LEU A 322 -12.78 -8.72 17.88
N ALA A 323 -12.74 -7.97 16.80
CA ALA A 323 -12.72 -6.52 16.79
C ALA A 323 -13.33 -5.99 15.48
N ARG A 324 -13.78 -4.72 15.47
CA ARG A 324 -14.19 -4.03 14.24
C ARG A 324 -13.01 -3.37 13.53
N LYS A 325 -11.98 -3.01 14.28
CA LYS A 325 -10.72 -2.43 13.80
C LYS A 325 -9.58 -3.07 14.55
N CYS A 326 -8.50 -3.37 13.85
CA CYS A 326 -7.32 -3.95 14.48
C CYS A 326 -6.07 -3.49 13.75
N GLN A 327 -5.15 -2.89 14.49
CA GLN A 327 -3.77 -2.64 14.08
C GLN A 327 -2.87 -3.61 14.85
N ILE A 328 -1.91 -4.20 14.15
CA ILE A 328 -0.85 -5.03 14.74
C ILE A 328 0.47 -4.39 14.38
N GLU A 329 1.33 -4.18 15.38
CA GLU A 329 2.72 -3.80 15.20
C GLU A 329 3.62 -5.00 15.53
N LEU A 330 4.57 -5.28 14.63
CA LEU A 330 5.65 -6.23 14.82
C LEU A 330 6.98 -5.48 14.75
N ALA A 331 7.86 -5.69 15.71
CA ALA A 331 9.20 -5.12 15.67
C ALA A 331 10.27 -6.21 15.71
N TYR A 332 11.33 -6.01 14.93
CA TYR A 332 12.47 -6.95 14.85
C TYR A 332 13.78 -6.23 15.10
N ALA A 333 14.77 -6.99 15.57
CA ALA A 333 16.19 -6.64 15.55
C ALA A 333 16.87 -7.42 14.43
N ILE A 334 17.83 -6.81 13.73
CA ILE A 334 18.59 -7.48 12.67
C ILE A 334 19.24 -8.74 13.20
N GLY A 335 19.16 -9.84 12.45
CA GLY A 335 19.74 -11.14 12.81
C GLY A 335 19.01 -11.91 13.90
N VAL A 336 17.92 -11.38 14.49
CA VAL A 336 17.11 -12.06 15.50
C VAL A 336 15.89 -12.70 14.86
N ALA A 337 15.59 -13.97 15.16
CA ALA A 337 14.48 -14.69 14.56
C ALA A 337 13.12 -14.30 15.19
N HIS A 338 13.08 -14.11 16.49
CA HIS A 338 11.85 -13.74 17.18
C HIS A 338 11.60 -12.23 17.17
N PRO A 339 10.33 -11.75 16.98
CA PRO A 339 10.03 -10.33 17.12
C PRO A 339 10.35 -9.85 18.54
N VAL A 340 10.93 -8.65 18.66
CA VAL A 340 11.23 -8.04 19.97
C VAL A 340 9.99 -7.46 20.63
N SER A 341 8.95 -7.17 19.86
CA SER A 341 7.62 -6.77 20.38
C SER A 341 6.49 -7.12 19.41
N VAL A 342 5.33 -7.41 19.97
CA VAL A 342 4.04 -7.59 19.27
C VAL A 342 3.02 -6.76 20.03
N LEU A 343 2.45 -5.75 19.36
CA LEU A 343 1.41 -4.90 19.93
C LEU A 343 0.14 -5.01 19.09
N VAL A 344 -1.01 -5.08 19.77
CA VAL A 344 -2.34 -5.02 19.18
C VAL A 344 -3.05 -3.78 19.69
N ASP A 345 -3.66 -3.01 18.79
CA ASP A 345 -4.57 -1.90 19.11
C ASP A 345 -5.86 -2.08 18.33
N THR A 346 -6.95 -2.26 19.04
CA THR A 346 -8.30 -2.39 18.46
C THR A 346 -9.07 -1.08 18.44
N TYR A 347 -8.45 0.02 18.83
CA TYR A 347 -9.09 1.34 18.94
C TYR A 347 -10.37 1.30 19.82
N GLY A 348 -10.35 0.46 20.85
CA GLY A 348 -11.49 0.23 21.75
C GLY A 348 -12.66 -0.54 21.14
N THR A 349 -12.48 -1.17 19.98
CA THR A 349 -13.51 -1.98 19.31
C THR A 349 -13.38 -3.49 19.60
N GLY A 350 -12.34 -3.88 20.35
CA GLY A 350 -12.07 -5.28 20.71
C GLY A 350 -13.11 -5.87 21.65
N ARG A 351 -13.42 -7.14 21.48
CA ARG A 351 -14.26 -7.91 22.42
C ARG A 351 -13.48 -8.42 23.62
N LEU A 352 -12.16 -8.44 23.48
CA LEU A 352 -11.20 -8.79 24.54
C LEU A 352 -10.22 -7.62 24.71
N PRO A 353 -9.53 -7.52 25.87
CA PRO A 353 -8.42 -6.60 26.04
C PRO A 353 -7.35 -6.80 24.97
N ASP A 354 -6.69 -5.73 24.52
CA ASP A 354 -5.72 -5.75 23.44
C ASP A 354 -4.51 -6.67 23.78
N GLU A 355 -4.09 -6.71 25.05
CA GLU A 355 -3.04 -7.62 25.52
C GLU A 355 -3.43 -9.09 25.33
N ARG A 356 -4.72 -9.41 25.57
CA ARG A 356 -5.22 -10.77 25.36
C ARG A 356 -5.26 -11.13 23.88
N LEU A 357 -5.60 -10.18 23.03
CA LEU A 357 -5.55 -10.38 21.58
C LEU A 357 -4.11 -10.56 21.09
N ALA A 358 -3.14 -9.85 21.66
CA ALA A 358 -1.71 -10.07 21.36
C ALA A 358 -1.24 -11.48 21.75
N GLU A 359 -1.67 -12.02 22.90
CA GLU A 359 -1.40 -13.42 23.27
C GLU A 359 -2.00 -14.42 22.26
N ILE A 360 -3.22 -14.16 21.78
CA ILE A 360 -3.89 -14.98 20.77
C ILE A 360 -3.11 -14.94 19.44
N ILE A 361 -2.66 -13.77 19.02
CA ILE A 361 -1.81 -13.62 17.81
C ILE A 361 -0.54 -14.45 17.96
N ASN A 362 0.22 -14.29 19.06
CA ASN A 362 1.45 -15.04 19.30
C ASN A 362 1.21 -16.57 19.36
N ARG A 363 0.04 -17.03 19.74
CA ARG A 363 -0.30 -18.45 19.81
C ARG A 363 -0.64 -19.06 18.45
N HIS A 364 -1.26 -18.30 17.55
CA HIS A 364 -1.84 -18.82 16.31
C HIS A 364 -1.08 -18.42 15.04
N PHE A 365 -0.17 -17.47 15.15
CA PHE A 365 0.66 -17.02 14.04
C PHE A 365 2.13 -17.10 14.44
N ASP A 366 2.90 -17.83 13.68
CA ASP A 366 4.36 -17.88 13.88
C ASP A 366 4.97 -16.65 13.18
N LEU A 367 5.51 -15.75 13.98
CA LEU A 367 5.99 -14.44 13.53
C LEU A 367 7.48 -14.42 13.20
N ARG A 368 8.15 -15.57 13.23
CA ARG A 368 9.55 -15.69 12.82
C ARG A 368 9.68 -15.57 11.29
N PRO A 369 10.69 -14.88 10.73
CA PRO A 369 10.81 -14.65 9.29
C PRO A 369 10.69 -15.92 8.44
N ALA A 370 11.38 -17.02 8.83
CA ALA A 370 11.29 -18.30 8.10
C ALA A 370 9.88 -18.89 8.12
N ALA A 371 9.16 -18.77 9.24
CA ALA A 371 7.78 -19.22 9.37
C ALA A 371 6.82 -18.39 8.53
N ILE A 372 6.97 -17.07 8.52
CA ILE A 372 6.18 -16.17 7.69
C ILE A 372 6.33 -16.53 6.21
N ILE A 373 7.57 -16.73 5.75
CA ILE A 373 7.86 -17.10 4.36
C ILE A 373 7.18 -18.43 4.00
N ARG A 374 7.25 -19.43 4.89
CA ARG A 374 6.60 -20.73 4.72
C ARG A 374 5.07 -20.61 4.70
N ASP A 375 4.49 -19.98 5.72
CA ASP A 375 3.04 -19.98 5.96
C ASP A 375 2.27 -19.14 4.93
N LEU A 376 2.90 -18.09 4.41
CA LEU A 376 2.35 -17.27 3.34
C LEU A 376 2.90 -17.65 1.95
N ASP A 377 3.75 -18.70 1.85
CA ASP A 377 4.32 -19.18 0.58
C ASP A 377 4.91 -18.05 -0.27
N LEU A 378 5.81 -17.26 0.33
CA LEU A 378 6.30 -16.00 -0.22
C LEU A 378 7.47 -16.16 -1.22
N ARG A 379 7.97 -17.36 -1.48
CA ARG A 379 9.07 -17.57 -2.45
C ARG A 379 8.59 -17.73 -3.91
N ARG A 380 7.32 -17.42 -4.16
CA ARG A 380 6.71 -17.44 -5.50
C ARG A 380 6.83 -16.08 -6.17
N PRO A 381 6.80 -16.01 -7.51
CA PRO A 381 6.78 -14.77 -8.27
C PRO A 381 5.35 -14.15 -8.25
N ILE A 382 5.00 -13.47 -7.15
CA ILE A 382 3.66 -12.90 -6.91
C ILE A 382 3.68 -11.40 -6.65
N TYR A 383 4.81 -10.74 -6.84
CA TYR A 383 5.05 -9.39 -6.34
C TYR A 383 4.73 -8.30 -7.35
N GLU A 384 5.05 -8.46 -8.64
CA GLU A 384 4.78 -7.46 -9.67
C GLU A 384 3.31 -7.04 -9.72
N GLN A 385 2.39 -7.98 -9.54
CA GLN A 385 0.95 -7.72 -9.52
C GLN A 385 0.48 -6.87 -8.33
N THR A 386 1.30 -6.73 -7.27
CA THR A 386 0.99 -5.91 -6.09
C THR A 386 1.56 -4.50 -6.16
N ALA A 387 2.50 -4.25 -7.06
CA ALA A 387 3.25 -3.02 -7.14
C ALA A 387 2.42 -1.78 -7.55
N ALA A 388 1.16 -1.94 -7.93
CA ALA A 388 0.23 -0.86 -8.19
C ALA A 388 -1.15 -1.17 -7.59
N TYR A 389 -1.87 -0.13 -7.16
CA TYR A 389 -3.24 -0.21 -6.58
C TYR A 389 -3.30 -0.87 -5.21
N GLY A 390 -2.21 -0.80 -4.44
CA GLY A 390 -2.09 -1.30 -3.07
C GLY A 390 -1.70 -2.78 -2.97
N HIS A 391 -1.00 -3.11 -1.89
CA HIS A 391 -0.61 -4.49 -1.56
C HIS A 391 -1.70 -5.21 -0.76
N PHE A 392 -2.66 -4.48 -0.20
CA PHE A 392 -3.71 -5.00 0.66
C PHE A 392 -5.11 -4.74 0.11
N GLY A 393 -6.08 -5.57 0.52
CA GLY A 393 -7.46 -5.46 0.08
C GLY A 393 -7.69 -5.84 -1.38
N ARG A 394 -6.77 -6.57 -1.99
CA ARG A 394 -6.87 -7.02 -3.39
C ARG A 394 -7.79 -8.23 -3.50
N THR A 395 -8.80 -8.13 -4.36
CA THR A 395 -9.76 -9.20 -4.66
C THR A 395 -9.63 -9.72 -6.10
N ASP A 396 -8.79 -9.08 -6.88
CA ASP A 396 -8.53 -9.38 -8.29
C ASP A 396 -7.33 -10.32 -8.50
N VAL A 397 -6.56 -10.59 -7.43
CA VAL A 397 -5.39 -11.46 -7.42
C VAL A 397 -5.42 -12.35 -6.16
N ASP A 398 -4.88 -13.58 -6.28
CA ASP A 398 -4.80 -14.52 -5.14
C ASP A 398 -3.54 -14.24 -4.31
N LEU A 399 -3.73 -13.53 -3.21
CA LEU A 399 -2.66 -13.16 -2.28
C LEU A 399 -2.83 -13.90 -0.95
N PRO A 400 -1.80 -14.64 -0.47
CA PRO A 400 -1.90 -15.45 0.76
C PRO A 400 -2.29 -14.63 1.98
N TRP A 401 -1.79 -13.41 2.11
CA TRP A 401 -2.06 -12.52 3.26
C TRP A 401 -3.45 -11.89 3.26
N GLU A 402 -4.23 -12.09 2.20
CA GLU A 402 -5.64 -11.67 2.14
C GLU A 402 -6.63 -12.79 2.51
N LYS A 403 -6.16 -14.02 2.81
CA LYS A 403 -7.00 -15.12 3.23
C LYS A 403 -7.53 -14.92 4.67
N THR A 404 -8.73 -15.46 4.93
CA THR A 404 -9.39 -15.43 6.24
C THR A 404 -9.60 -16.84 6.80
N ASP A 405 -8.74 -17.76 6.43
CA ASP A 405 -8.79 -19.19 6.77
C ASP A 405 -8.55 -19.49 8.24
N ARG A 406 -7.99 -18.56 9.01
CA ARG A 406 -7.83 -18.65 10.46
C ARG A 406 -9.04 -18.10 11.24
N ALA A 407 -9.95 -17.38 10.58
CA ALA A 407 -11.06 -16.71 11.25
C ALA A 407 -11.95 -17.69 12.04
N GLU A 408 -12.29 -18.86 11.47
CA GLU A 408 -13.12 -19.88 12.17
C GLU A 408 -12.42 -20.39 13.42
N LEU A 409 -11.10 -20.65 13.37
CA LEU A 409 -10.32 -21.05 14.53
C LEU A 409 -10.33 -19.98 15.63
N LEU A 410 -10.25 -18.70 15.25
CA LEU A 410 -10.21 -17.58 16.19
C LEU A 410 -11.57 -17.32 16.86
N LYS A 411 -12.68 -17.75 16.27
CA LYS A 411 -14.04 -17.60 16.87
C LYS A 411 -14.18 -18.31 18.22
N GLN A 412 -13.33 -19.29 18.55
CA GLN A 412 -13.34 -19.92 19.86
C GLN A 412 -13.10 -18.95 21.04
N TYR A 413 -12.64 -17.74 20.75
CA TYR A 413 -12.38 -16.69 21.74
C TYR A 413 -13.51 -15.64 21.84
N LEU A 414 -14.61 -15.80 21.06
CA LEU A 414 -15.82 -14.97 21.18
C LEU A 414 -16.63 -15.33 22.44
#